data_ba0e7a0b0b172203bcf2c765852b5c31
#
_entry.id   ba0e7a0b0b172203bcf2c765852b5c31
#
_cell.length_a   1.000
_cell.length_b   1.000
_cell.length_c   1.000
_cell.angle_alpha   90.00
_cell.angle_beta   90.00
_cell.angle_gamma   90.00
#
_symmetry.space_group_name_H-M   'P 1'
#
loop_
_entity.id
_entity.type
_entity.pdbx_description
1 polymer ?
#
loop_
_entity_poly.entity_id
_entity_poly.type
_entity_poly.pdbx_seq_one_letter_code
_entity_poly.pdbx_strand_id
1 'polypeptide(L)'
;MFEYINNNGVFLLKSTVLKSNHAFSTRIGGISDLEHTKGMNLAFGRGDNDAIVFENLKIFANAVEFDDKKVISVPQIHSNIVKNVNFDYAGAGYYKKSDFSCDGYITCENGLPIGIKTADCVPVLLEARNEKDEVVAVSAVHAGWRGTADKILQNAINEFLKLGVKLESIYAAIGPCIDVCCYEVGDDFVQQIEEKLGQNYKIKYIIQKHDSSLFADLKGMNHGILLEAGISQNNIDVCKECTCCNEKLFYSHRRQKGIRGAHLSIIIK
;
A
#
# COMPACT_ATOMS: atom_id res chain seq x y z
N MET A 1 -14.75 2.93 6.94
CA MET A 1 -15.02 1.48 6.70
C MET A 1 -14.61 1.15 5.26
N PHE A 2 -14.06 -0.06 5.04
CA PHE A 2 -13.76 -0.51 3.66
C PHE A 2 -15.01 -1.04 2.97
N GLU A 3 -15.15 -0.68 1.71
CA GLU A 3 -16.23 -1.10 0.81
C GLU A 3 -15.66 -1.88 -0.38
N TYR A 4 -16.38 -2.90 -0.81
CA TYR A 4 -16.07 -3.67 -2.02
C TYR A 4 -16.84 -3.07 -3.19
N ILE A 5 -16.11 -2.70 -4.22
CA ILE A 5 -16.66 -2.09 -5.43
C ILE A 5 -16.45 -3.06 -6.60
N ASN A 6 -17.50 -3.29 -7.38
CA ASN A 6 -17.41 -3.97 -8.67
C ASN A 6 -17.72 -2.96 -9.77
N ASN A 7 -16.70 -2.56 -10.51
CA ASN A 7 -16.85 -1.67 -11.64
C ASN A 7 -16.49 -2.42 -12.93
N ASN A 8 -17.51 -2.76 -13.71
CA ASN A 8 -17.37 -3.49 -14.99
C ASN A 8 -16.55 -4.80 -14.88
N GLY A 9 -16.75 -5.57 -13.82
CA GLY A 9 -16.06 -6.83 -13.58
C GLY A 9 -14.71 -6.69 -12.86
N VAL A 10 -14.21 -5.46 -12.65
CA VAL A 10 -13.04 -5.19 -11.82
C VAL A 10 -13.47 -5.05 -10.36
N PHE A 11 -12.99 -5.97 -9.53
CA PHE A 11 -13.23 -5.92 -8.08
C PHE A 11 -12.09 -5.14 -7.39
N LEU A 12 -12.46 -4.14 -6.60
CA LEU A 12 -11.52 -3.31 -5.86
C LEU A 12 -12.08 -2.96 -4.47
N LEU A 13 -11.23 -2.45 -3.59
CA LEU A 13 -11.63 -1.93 -2.28
C LEU A 13 -11.38 -0.43 -2.24
N LYS A 14 -12.30 0.29 -1.59
CA LYS A 14 -12.16 1.71 -1.23
C LYS A 14 -12.41 1.88 0.27
N SER A 15 -11.79 2.90 0.86
CA SER A 15 -12.03 3.28 2.24
C SER A 15 -12.90 4.53 2.31
N THR A 16 -13.94 4.50 3.11
CA THR A 16 -14.84 5.65 3.28
C THR A 16 -14.22 6.83 4.03
N VAL A 17 -13.03 6.64 4.63
CA VAL A 17 -12.34 7.72 5.33
C VAL A 17 -11.64 8.68 4.37
N LEU A 18 -11.26 8.21 3.18
CA LEU A 18 -10.61 9.02 2.16
C LEU A 18 -11.62 9.61 1.17
N LYS A 19 -11.49 10.89 0.86
CA LYS A 19 -12.27 11.62 -0.16
C LYS A 19 -11.63 11.58 -1.53
N SER A 20 -10.30 11.51 -1.57
CA SER A 20 -9.52 11.36 -2.80
C SER A 20 -9.97 10.15 -3.60
N ASN A 21 -9.92 10.25 -4.92
CA ASN A 21 -10.10 9.05 -5.74
C ASN A 21 -8.96 8.06 -5.45
N HIS A 22 -9.32 6.86 -5.03
CA HIS A 22 -8.35 5.85 -4.63
C HIS A 22 -8.92 4.45 -4.82
N ALA A 23 -8.04 3.47 -4.88
CA ALA A 23 -8.43 2.06 -4.87
C ALA A 23 -7.27 1.16 -4.40
N PHE A 24 -7.65 0.06 -3.77
CA PHE A 24 -6.81 -1.11 -3.55
C PHE A 24 -7.29 -2.19 -4.52
N SER A 25 -6.45 -2.60 -5.48
CA SER A 25 -6.84 -3.61 -6.46
C SER A 25 -6.97 -4.99 -5.81
N THR A 26 -7.84 -5.81 -6.40
CA THR A 26 -7.82 -7.27 -6.20
C THR A 26 -7.21 -7.95 -7.43
N ARG A 27 -7.17 -9.28 -7.45
CA ARG A 27 -6.78 -10.04 -8.64
C ARG A 27 -7.91 -10.25 -9.65
N ILE A 28 -9.14 -9.75 -9.36
CA ILE A 28 -10.32 -9.97 -10.19
C ILE A 28 -10.48 -8.86 -11.23
N GLY A 29 -10.78 -9.26 -12.48
CA GLY A 29 -11.11 -8.34 -13.58
C GLY A 29 -9.99 -8.07 -14.57
N GLY A 30 -8.80 -8.67 -14.39
CA GLY A 30 -7.72 -8.58 -15.37
C GLY A 30 -7.67 -9.76 -16.34
N ILE A 31 -6.71 -9.72 -17.26
CA ILE A 31 -6.58 -10.65 -18.38
C ILE A 31 -5.34 -11.56 -18.29
N SER A 32 -4.53 -11.49 -17.23
CA SER A 32 -3.42 -12.45 -17.03
C SER A 32 -3.98 -13.88 -16.90
N ASP A 33 -3.37 -14.84 -17.57
CA ASP A 33 -3.84 -16.24 -17.68
C ASP A 33 -2.88 -17.26 -17.05
N LEU A 34 -1.63 -16.89 -16.75
CA LEU A 34 -0.71 -17.76 -16.04
C LEU A 34 -1.24 -18.05 -14.63
N GLU A 35 -1.11 -19.29 -14.16
CA GLU A 35 -1.66 -19.74 -12.87
C GLU A 35 -1.33 -18.80 -11.70
N HIS A 36 -0.07 -18.36 -11.61
CA HIS A 36 0.44 -17.55 -10.50
C HIS A 36 0.13 -16.05 -10.64
N THR A 37 -0.19 -15.55 -11.85
CA THR A 37 -0.58 -14.16 -12.11
C THR A 37 -2.03 -14.02 -12.56
N LYS A 38 -2.80 -15.11 -12.62
CA LYS A 38 -4.16 -15.15 -13.16
C LYS A 38 -5.03 -14.03 -12.61
N GLY A 39 -5.53 -13.20 -13.55
CA GLY A 39 -6.37 -12.03 -13.28
C GLY A 39 -5.62 -10.70 -13.42
N MET A 40 -5.74 -9.80 -12.45
CA MET A 40 -5.26 -8.41 -12.49
C MET A 40 -3.83 -8.30 -11.95
N ASN A 41 -2.84 -8.88 -12.64
CA ASN A 41 -1.45 -8.62 -12.29
C ASN A 41 -1.03 -7.24 -12.78
N LEU A 42 -0.56 -6.39 -11.86
CA LEU A 42 -0.17 -5.00 -12.10
C LEU A 42 1.34 -4.76 -11.92
N ALA A 43 2.16 -5.82 -12.03
CA ALA A 43 3.61 -5.68 -11.93
C ALA A 43 4.33 -6.43 -13.03
N PHE A 44 5.32 -5.77 -13.64
CA PHE A 44 6.27 -6.39 -14.56
C PHE A 44 7.19 -7.41 -13.86
N GLY A 45 7.81 -8.28 -14.66
CA GLY A 45 8.77 -9.26 -14.16
C GLY A 45 8.17 -10.36 -13.29
N ARG A 46 6.88 -10.67 -13.50
CA ARG A 46 6.15 -11.74 -12.80
C ARG A 46 5.79 -12.91 -13.71
N GLY A 47 6.37 -12.97 -14.89
CA GLY A 47 6.12 -14.04 -15.87
C GLY A 47 5.14 -13.64 -16.97
N ASP A 48 4.24 -12.71 -16.75
CA ASP A 48 3.38 -12.16 -17.81
C ASP A 48 4.19 -11.39 -18.84
N ASN A 49 3.69 -11.39 -20.08
CA ASN A 49 4.13 -10.45 -21.11
C ASN A 49 3.81 -9.02 -20.66
N ASP A 50 4.73 -8.09 -20.87
CA ASP A 50 4.56 -6.67 -20.50
C ASP A 50 3.30 -6.06 -21.12
N ALA A 51 2.91 -6.46 -22.34
CA ALA A 51 1.66 -6.01 -22.96
C ALA A 51 0.41 -6.38 -22.15
N ILE A 52 0.39 -7.55 -21.50
CA ILE A 52 -0.70 -7.98 -20.62
C ILE A 52 -0.74 -7.12 -19.35
N VAL A 53 0.42 -6.80 -18.78
CA VAL A 53 0.51 -5.90 -17.60
C VAL A 53 0.02 -4.49 -17.95
N PHE A 54 0.39 -3.96 -19.11
CA PHE A 54 -0.14 -2.67 -19.59
C PHE A 54 -1.65 -2.71 -19.81
N GLU A 55 -2.19 -3.78 -20.37
CA GLU A 55 -3.63 -3.89 -20.58
C GLU A 55 -4.38 -4.00 -19.24
N ASN A 56 -3.86 -4.78 -18.28
CA ASN A 56 -4.39 -4.81 -16.93
C ASN A 56 -4.38 -3.43 -16.26
N LEU A 57 -3.29 -2.66 -16.47
CA LEU A 57 -3.20 -1.29 -15.94
C LEU A 57 -4.29 -0.39 -16.53
N LYS A 58 -4.55 -0.47 -17.84
CA LYS A 58 -5.63 0.28 -18.49
C LYS A 58 -7.01 -0.13 -17.99
N ILE A 59 -7.26 -1.45 -17.86
CA ILE A 59 -8.52 -1.97 -17.32
C ILE A 59 -8.73 -1.43 -15.90
N PHE A 60 -7.70 -1.49 -15.04
CA PHE A 60 -7.76 -0.96 -13.69
C PHE A 60 -7.94 0.57 -13.67
N ALA A 61 -7.21 1.29 -14.53
CA ALA A 61 -7.31 2.74 -14.66
C ALA A 61 -8.72 3.20 -15.08
N ASN A 62 -9.32 2.51 -16.04
CA ASN A 62 -10.70 2.77 -16.45
C ASN A 62 -11.70 2.52 -15.30
N ALA A 63 -11.49 1.45 -14.52
CA ALA A 63 -12.38 1.13 -13.39
C ALA A 63 -12.26 2.12 -12.22
N VAL A 64 -11.10 2.76 -12.04
CA VAL A 64 -10.83 3.74 -10.96
C VAL A 64 -10.93 5.19 -11.46
N GLU A 65 -11.01 5.38 -12.80
CA GLU A 65 -11.12 6.71 -13.46
C GLU A 65 -9.86 7.56 -13.27
N PHE A 66 -8.70 7.06 -13.75
CA PHE A 66 -7.47 7.82 -13.83
C PHE A 66 -6.73 7.60 -15.16
N ASP A 67 -5.80 8.49 -15.50
CA ASP A 67 -4.94 8.36 -16.69
C ASP A 67 -3.78 7.37 -16.39
N ASP A 68 -3.86 6.16 -16.96
CA ASP A 68 -2.86 5.12 -16.77
C ASP A 68 -1.44 5.57 -17.18
N LYS A 69 -1.34 6.46 -18.18
CA LYS A 69 -0.05 6.95 -18.68
C LYS A 69 0.68 7.88 -17.72
N LYS A 70 -0.04 8.42 -16.74
CA LYS A 70 0.53 9.33 -15.74
C LYS A 70 0.92 8.65 -14.44
N VAL A 71 0.52 7.39 -14.21
CA VAL A 71 0.76 6.72 -12.94
C VAL A 71 2.25 6.65 -12.59
N ILE A 72 2.59 7.03 -11.37
CA ILE A 72 3.92 6.90 -10.80
C ILE A 72 3.93 5.68 -9.88
N SER A 73 4.77 4.68 -10.21
CA SER A 73 4.98 3.50 -9.38
C SER A 73 6.35 2.88 -9.67
N VAL A 74 7.40 3.49 -9.13
CA VAL A 74 8.80 3.12 -9.37
C VAL A 74 9.21 1.85 -8.61
N PRO A 75 10.43 1.32 -8.81
CA PRO A 75 10.94 0.19 -8.02
C PRO A 75 10.93 0.48 -6.52
N GLN A 76 10.32 -0.43 -5.76
CA GLN A 76 10.26 -0.43 -4.30
C GLN A 76 11.42 -1.27 -3.77
N ILE A 77 12.14 -0.77 -2.77
CA ILE A 77 13.37 -1.35 -2.22
C ILE A 77 13.28 -1.68 -0.73
N HIS A 78 12.07 -1.64 -0.17
CA HIS A 78 11.78 -1.88 1.25
C HIS A 78 12.51 -0.88 2.17
N SER A 79 12.62 0.36 1.73
CA SER A 79 13.20 1.49 2.46
C SER A 79 12.16 2.26 3.29
N ASN A 80 12.60 3.35 3.91
CA ASN A 80 11.75 4.35 4.54
C ASN A 80 11.70 5.68 3.74
N ILE A 81 12.08 5.64 2.46
CA ILE A 81 12.14 6.81 1.60
C ILE A 81 10.74 7.15 1.09
N VAL A 82 10.28 8.37 1.37
CA VAL A 82 9.08 8.98 0.81
C VAL A 82 9.50 10.16 -0.06
N LYS A 83 9.12 10.14 -1.35
CA LYS A 83 9.53 11.15 -2.32
C LYS A 83 8.36 12.07 -2.66
N ASN A 84 8.59 13.39 -2.62
CA ASN A 84 7.66 14.36 -3.20
C ASN A 84 7.78 14.29 -4.73
N VAL A 85 6.64 14.09 -5.40
CA VAL A 85 6.56 13.91 -6.86
C VAL A 85 5.55 14.87 -7.48
N ASN A 86 5.84 15.27 -8.72
CA ASN A 86 5.02 16.14 -9.55
C ASN A 86 4.87 15.55 -10.96
N PHE A 87 4.27 16.28 -11.90
CA PHE A 87 4.06 15.81 -13.28
C PHE A 87 5.34 15.53 -14.07
N ASP A 88 6.52 15.99 -13.67
CA ASP A 88 7.79 15.65 -14.34
C ASP A 88 8.05 14.14 -14.26
N TYR A 89 7.59 13.50 -13.19
CA TYR A 89 7.71 12.06 -12.97
C TYR A 89 6.54 11.24 -13.52
N ALA A 90 5.54 11.88 -14.15
CA ALA A 90 4.36 11.18 -14.67
C ALA A 90 4.75 10.03 -15.61
N GLY A 91 4.19 8.84 -15.37
CA GLY A 91 4.47 7.60 -16.09
C GLY A 91 5.69 6.81 -15.60
N ALA A 92 6.42 7.31 -14.59
CA ALA A 92 7.61 6.62 -14.07
C ALA A 92 7.29 5.25 -13.45
N GLY A 93 8.05 4.22 -13.87
CA GLY A 93 7.90 2.84 -13.42
C GLY A 93 6.97 1.98 -14.28
N TYR A 94 6.16 2.59 -15.15
CA TYR A 94 5.38 1.89 -16.18
C TYR A 94 5.76 2.33 -17.60
N TYR A 95 5.58 3.59 -17.94
CA TYR A 95 5.81 4.11 -19.29
C TYR A 95 7.16 4.79 -19.45
N LYS A 96 7.78 5.19 -18.35
CA LYS A 96 9.11 5.78 -18.31
C LYS A 96 10.00 5.00 -17.34
N LYS A 97 11.25 4.80 -17.67
CA LYS A 97 12.24 4.31 -16.73
C LYS A 97 12.40 5.33 -15.60
N SER A 98 12.43 4.85 -14.37
CA SER A 98 12.72 5.70 -13.22
C SER A 98 14.22 5.82 -12.99
N ASP A 99 14.69 6.99 -12.63
CA ASP A 99 16.05 7.29 -12.18
C ASP A 99 16.20 7.19 -10.65
N PHE A 100 15.10 6.86 -9.94
CA PHE A 100 15.06 6.68 -8.49
C PHE A 100 14.24 5.45 -8.08
N SER A 101 14.42 5.07 -6.82
CA SER A 101 13.64 4.03 -6.13
C SER A 101 13.17 4.57 -4.78
N CYS A 102 11.97 4.25 -4.36
CA CYS A 102 11.43 4.61 -3.06
C CYS A 102 10.24 3.72 -2.70
N ASP A 103 9.79 3.80 -1.47
CA ASP A 103 8.66 3.01 -0.97
C ASP A 103 7.45 3.88 -0.59
N GLY A 104 7.54 5.19 -0.81
CA GLY A 104 6.41 6.10 -0.63
C GLY A 104 6.51 7.34 -1.52
N TYR A 105 5.35 7.90 -1.80
CA TYR A 105 5.18 9.14 -2.56
C TYR A 105 4.28 10.09 -1.81
N ILE A 106 4.50 11.38 -2.02
CA ILE A 106 3.56 12.45 -1.69
C ILE A 106 3.45 13.41 -2.87
N THR A 107 2.24 13.92 -3.13
CA THR A 107 2.02 14.93 -4.15
C THR A 107 0.89 15.88 -3.77
N CYS A 108 1.01 17.14 -4.24
CA CYS A 108 -0.04 18.17 -4.19
C CYS A 108 -0.72 18.33 -5.55
N GLU A 109 -0.29 17.62 -6.59
CA GLU A 109 -0.76 17.76 -7.96
C GLU A 109 -2.17 17.17 -8.14
N ASN A 110 -3.08 17.94 -8.72
CA ASN A 110 -4.42 17.44 -9.07
C ASN A 110 -4.34 16.48 -10.26
N GLY A 111 -4.95 15.31 -10.14
CA GLY A 111 -5.04 14.35 -11.24
C GLY A 111 -3.73 13.60 -11.55
N LEU A 112 -2.72 13.67 -10.67
CA LEU A 112 -1.51 12.84 -10.77
C LEU A 112 -1.69 11.55 -9.95
N PRO A 113 -1.82 10.38 -10.60
CA PRO A 113 -1.98 9.12 -9.88
C PRO A 113 -0.63 8.63 -9.31
N ILE A 114 -0.58 8.39 -8.02
CA ILE A 114 0.56 7.78 -7.34
C ILE A 114 0.16 6.43 -6.75
N GLY A 115 0.99 5.41 -6.92
CA GLY A 115 0.62 4.07 -6.49
C GLY A 115 1.79 3.19 -6.08
N ILE A 116 1.51 2.25 -5.21
CA ILE A 116 2.49 1.26 -4.71
C ILE A 116 2.01 -0.15 -4.99
N LYS A 117 2.95 -1.04 -5.25
CA LYS A 117 2.69 -2.46 -5.55
C LYS A 117 2.91 -3.33 -4.32
N THR A 118 1.96 -4.21 -4.04
CA THR A 118 2.04 -5.14 -2.91
C THR A 118 1.59 -6.55 -3.28
N ALA A 119 2.04 -7.50 -2.50
CA ALA A 119 1.46 -8.83 -2.29
C ALA A 119 2.00 -9.29 -0.94
N ASP A 120 1.23 -9.09 0.10
CA ASP A 120 1.44 -9.25 1.53
C ASP A 120 1.94 -8.01 2.29
N CYS A 121 2.88 -7.21 1.77
CA CYS A 121 3.28 -5.97 2.44
C CYS A 121 2.08 -5.02 2.63
N VAL A 122 2.14 -4.16 3.65
CA VAL A 122 1.04 -3.24 4.01
C VAL A 122 1.02 -2.04 3.06
N PRO A 123 -0.04 -1.85 2.26
CA PRO A 123 -0.26 -0.62 1.53
C PRO A 123 -0.97 0.40 2.42
N VAL A 124 -0.49 1.63 2.46
CA VAL A 124 -1.16 2.72 3.18
C VAL A 124 -1.35 3.89 2.24
N LEU A 125 -2.59 4.33 2.10
CA LEU A 125 -2.96 5.54 1.36
C LEU A 125 -3.35 6.62 2.36
N LEU A 126 -2.81 7.83 2.17
CA LEU A 126 -3.09 8.97 3.05
C LEU A 126 -3.52 10.17 2.24
N GLU A 127 -4.34 11.01 2.85
CA GLU A 127 -4.66 12.34 2.35
C GLU A 127 -4.63 13.37 3.47
N ALA A 128 -4.38 14.61 3.11
CA ALA A 128 -4.49 15.75 4.00
C ALA A 128 -5.55 16.71 3.48
N ARG A 129 -6.33 17.27 4.40
CA ARG A 129 -7.40 18.25 4.09
C ARG A 129 -7.12 19.61 4.72
N ASN A 130 -7.60 20.67 4.08
CA ASN A 130 -7.57 22.02 4.64
C ASN A 130 -8.77 22.27 5.59
N GLU A 131 -8.88 23.49 6.12
CA GLU A 131 -9.97 23.90 7.01
C GLU A 131 -11.37 23.91 6.33
N LYS A 132 -11.41 23.89 5.00
CA LYS A 132 -12.64 23.74 4.21
C LYS A 132 -12.96 22.29 3.87
N ASP A 133 -12.19 21.33 4.44
CA ASP A 133 -12.33 19.91 4.20
C ASP A 133 -12.05 19.47 2.73
N GLU A 134 -11.25 20.27 2.02
CA GLU A 134 -10.76 19.99 0.67
C GLU A 134 -9.39 19.28 0.75
N VAL A 135 -9.19 18.26 -0.10
CA VAL A 135 -7.92 17.55 -0.16
C VAL A 135 -6.82 18.45 -0.73
N VAL A 136 -5.71 18.59 0.00
CA VAL A 136 -4.57 19.44 -0.39
C VAL A 136 -3.35 18.65 -0.81
N ALA A 137 -3.18 17.42 -0.30
CA ALA A 137 -2.11 16.52 -0.68
C ALA A 137 -2.52 15.07 -0.45
N VAL A 138 -1.91 14.15 -1.20
CA VAL A 138 -2.11 12.70 -1.07
C VAL A 138 -0.77 11.97 -1.02
N SER A 139 -0.77 10.79 -0.38
CA SER A 139 0.42 9.93 -0.27
C SER A 139 0.06 8.47 -0.45
N ALA A 140 0.95 7.71 -1.08
CA ALA A 140 0.88 6.25 -1.19
C ALA A 140 2.15 5.65 -0.62
N VAL A 141 2.04 4.72 0.33
CA VAL A 141 3.17 4.17 1.08
C VAL A 141 3.14 2.64 1.07
N HIS A 142 4.24 2.03 0.66
CA HIS A 142 4.54 0.61 0.79
C HIS A 142 5.25 0.37 2.12
N ALA A 143 4.52 -0.05 3.13
CA ALA A 143 5.07 -0.39 4.43
C ALA A 143 5.37 -1.91 4.51
N GLY A 144 6.43 -2.36 3.85
CA GLY A 144 7.04 -3.65 4.11
C GLY A 144 7.65 -3.66 5.52
N TRP A 145 7.97 -4.83 6.09
CA TRP A 145 8.41 -4.91 7.48
C TRP A 145 9.65 -4.07 7.80
N ARG A 146 10.61 -3.95 6.85
CA ARG A 146 11.79 -3.09 7.03
C ARG A 146 11.40 -1.61 7.05
N GLY A 147 10.57 -1.17 6.10
CA GLY A 147 10.05 0.19 6.07
C GLY A 147 9.20 0.52 7.31
N THR A 148 8.42 -0.45 7.82
CA THR A 148 7.67 -0.32 9.08
C THR A 148 8.63 -0.13 10.26
N ALA A 149 9.65 -0.99 10.39
CA ALA A 149 10.66 -0.89 11.44
C ALA A 149 11.42 0.46 11.38
N ASP A 150 11.70 0.95 10.18
CA ASP A 150 12.34 2.25 9.92
C ASP A 150 11.34 3.43 9.88
N LYS A 151 10.09 3.21 10.34
CA LYS A 151 9.04 4.23 10.50
C LYS A 151 8.71 5.02 9.23
N ILE A 152 8.55 4.33 8.09
CA ILE A 152 8.23 4.97 6.80
C ILE A 152 6.95 5.83 6.87
N LEU A 153 5.94 5.42 7.65
CA LEU A 153 4.71 6.21 7.82
C LEU A 153 4.97 7.53 8.57
N GLN A 154 5.88 7.54 9.56
CA GLN A 154 6.30 8.77 10.20
C GLN A 154 6.98 9.71 9.21
N ASN A 155 7.77 9.17 8.28
CA ASN A 155 8.39 9.97 7.22
C ASN A 155 7.33 10.55 6.27
N ALA A 156 6.30 9.77 5.90
CA ALA A 156 5.19 10.26 5.10
C ALA A 156 4.42 11.40 5.81
N ILE A 157 4.15 11.24 7.09
CA ILE A 157 3.52 12.29 7.93
C ILE A 157 4.39 13.55 7.98
N ASN A 158 5.70 13.39 8.17
CA ASN A 158 6.64 14.51 8.17
C ASN A 158 6.61 15.29 6.84
N GLU A 159 6.44 14.61 5.69
CA GLU A 159 6.30 15.29 4.41
C GLU A 159 4.99 16.12 4.35
N PHE A 160 3.87 15.63 4.89
CA PHE A 160 2.65 16.44 5.04
C PHE A 160 2.86 17.65 5.94
N LEU A 161 3.56 17.49 7.07
CA LEU A 161 3.84 18.59 7.99
C LEU A 161 4.71 19.67 7.36
N LYS A 162 5.67 19.32 6.48
CA LYS A 162 6.47 20.29 5.69
C LYS A 162 5.61 21.13 4.74
N LEU A 163 4.45 20.62 4.32
CA LEU A 163 3.46 21.35 3.51
C LEU A 163 2.55 22.28 4.37
N GLY A 164 2.81 22.35 5.69
CA GLY A 164 1.98 23.15 6.61
C GLY A 164 0.65 22.50 7.01
N VAL A 165 0.47 21.22 6.72
CA VAL A 165 -0.73 20.46 7.11
C VAL A 165 -0.69 20.18 8.61
N LYS A 166 -1.85 20.23 9.28
CA LYS A 166 -2.00 19.86 10.68
C LYS A 166 -2.24 18.36 10.82
N LEU A 167 -1.74 17.73 11.88
CA LEU A 167 -1.89 16.28 12.11
C LEU A 167 -3.36 15.82 12.14
N GLU A 168 -4.24 16.61 12.77
CA GLU A 168 -5.65 16.32 12.87
C GLU A 168 -6.41 16.31 11.53
N SER A 169 -5.80 16.86 10.47
CA SER A 169 -6.36 16.91 9.11
C SER A 169 -5.78 15.84 8.19
N ILE A 170 -4.98 14.90 8.70
CA ILE A 170 -4.48 13.75 7.96
C ILE A 170 -5.40 12.54 8.18
N TYR A 171 -5.75 11.88 7.10
CA TYR A 171 -6.57 10.67 7.03
C TYR A 171 -5.77 9.55 6.40
N ALA A 172 -5.95 8.32 6.88
CA ALA A 172 -5.18 7.17 6.43
C ALA A 172 -6.07 5.93 6.22
N ALA A 173 -5.82 5.18 5.15
CA ALA A 173 -6.41 3.87 4.89
C ALA A 173 -5.31 2.82 4.81
N ILE A 174 -5.30 1.87 5.74
CA ILE A 174 -4.43 0.70 5.73
C ILE A 174 -5.14 -0.40 4.95
N GLY A 175 -4.63 -0.73 3.76
CA GLY A 175 -5.26 -1.66 2.83
C GLY A 175 -5.02 -3.14 3.14
N PRO A 176 -5.47 -4.04 2.24
CA PRO A 176 -5.31 -5.48 2.40
C PRO A 176 -3.83 -5.88 2.39
N CYS A 177 -3.43 -6.68 3.35
CA CYS A 177 -2.06 -7.18 3.52
C CYS A 177 -2.08 -8.55 4.20
N ILE A 178 -0.92 -9.18 4.37
CA ILE A 178 -0.82 -10.38 5.21
C ILE A 178 -1.13 -10.01 6.66
N ASP A 179 -1.90 -10.86 7.34
CA ASP A 179 -2.31 -10.62 8.72
C ASP A 179 -1.61 -11.58 9.67
N VAL A 180 -1.70 -11.33 10.97
CA VAL A 180 -1.10 -12.13 12.05
C VAL A 180 -1.44 -13.62 11.97
N CYS A 181 -2.57 -14.00 11.39
CA CYS A 181 -2.95 -15.40 11.18
C CYS A 181 -1.97 -16.17 10.28
N CYS A 182 -1.26 -15.49 9.38
CA CYS A 182 -0.40 -16.09 8.36
C CYS A 182 1.04 -15.56 8.33
N TYR A 183 1.32 -14.45 9.04
CA TYR A 183 2.63 -13.82 8.96
C TYR A 183 3.58 -14.37 10.03
N GLU A 184 4.00 -15.62 9.84
CA GLU A 184 5.08 -16.24 10.61
C GLU A 184 6.41 -15.53 10.34
N VAL A 185 7.20 -15.28 11.40
CA VAL A 185 8.45 -14.53 11.37
C VAL A 185 9.54 -15.23 12.18
N GLY A 186 10.79 -14.97 11.86
CA GLY A 186 11.94 -15.49 12.61
C GLY A 186 12.45 -14.52 13.68
N ASP A 187 13.42 -14.99 14.47
CA ASP A 187 14.01 -14.21 15.57
C ASP A 187 14.70 -12.93 15.10
N ASP A 188 15.29 -12.93 13.90
CA ASP A 188 15.93 -11.76 13.28
C ASP A 188 14.94 -10.63 13.04
N PHE A 189 13.72 -10.96 12.64
CA PHE A 189 12.62 -9.99 12.52
C PHE A 189 12.27 -9.40 13.89
N VAL A 190 12.09 -10.27 14.89
CA VAL A 190 11.70 -9.87 16.25
C VAL A 190 12.73 -8.95 16.87
N GLN A 191 14.01 -9.29 16.73
CA GLN A 191 15.11 -8.47 17.22
C GLN A 191 15.11 -7.07 16.58
N GLN A 192 14.95 -6.98 15.26
CA GLN A 192 14.91 -5.69 14.57
C GLN A 192 13.69 -4.83 14.96
N ILE A 193 12.53 -5.45 15.19
CA ILE A 193 11.36 -4.72 15.70
C ILE A 193 11.63 -4.18 17.10
N GLU A 194 12.21 -4.99 17.98
CA GLU A 194 12.55 -4.57 19.35
C GLU A 194 13.57 -3.45 19.36
N GLU A 195 14.63 -3.55 18.56
CA GLU A 195 15.70 -2.53 18.46
C GLU A 195 15.19 -1.19 17.91
N LYS A 196 14.32 -1.20 16.89
CA LYS A 196 13.91 0.01 16.17
C LYS A 196 12.61 0.64 16.68
N LEU A 197 11.66 -0.18 17.12
CA LEU A 197 10.33 0.27 17.60
C LEU A 197 10.18 0.14 19.12
N GLY A 198 11.04 -0.65 19.76
CA GLY A 198 11.04 -0.85 21.20
C GLY A 198 10.28 -2.09 21.67
N GLN A 199 10.53 -2.47 22.94
CA GLN A 199 9.97 -3.67 23.55
C GLN A 199 8.43 -3.68 23.57
N ASN A 200 7.80 -2.53 23.68
CA ASN A 200 6.33 -2.42 23.67
C ASN A 200 5.72 -2.91 22.35
N TYR A 201 6.36 -2.63 21.21
CA TYR A 201 5.92 -3.12 19.89
C TYR A 201 6.06 -4.64 19.80
N LYS A 202 7.17 -5.19 20.28
CA LYS A 202 7.38 -6.63 20.35
C LYS A 202 6.27 -7.31 21.15
N ILE A 203 6.01 -6.85 22.36
CA ILE A 203 4.99 -7.44 23.25
C ILE A 203 3.59 -7.34 22.65
N LYS A 204 3.27 -6.21 22.01
CA LYS A 204 1.92 -5.94 21.51
C LYS A 204 1.59 -6.62 20.19
N TYR A 205 2.59 -6.74 19.30
CA TYR A 205 2.35 -7.11 17.90
C TYR A 205 3.04 -8.39 17.45
N ILE A 206 3.77 -9.07 18.33
CA ILE A 206 4.35 -10.39 18.05
C ILE A 206 3.72 -11.41 18.97
N ILE A 207 3.11 -12.44 18.36
CA ILE A 207 2.35 -13.47 19.06
C ILE A 207 3.11 -14.78 18.93
N GLN A 208 3.43 -15.42 20.05
CA GLN A 208 3.97 -16.77 20.09
C GLN A 208 2.83 -17.78 20.18
N LYS A 209 2.82 -18.77 19.30
CA LYS A 209 1.88 -19.89 19.34
C LYS A 209 2.41 -21.05 20.21
N HIS A 210 1.58 -22.05 20.43
CA HIS A 210 1.91 -23.20 21.29
C HIS A 210 3.11 -24.02 20.81
N ASP A 211 3.38 -24.06 19.49
CA ASP A 211 4.52 -24.71 18.87
C ASP A 211 5.79 -23.84 18.84
N SER A 212 5.80 -22.77 19.62
CA SER A 212 6.87 -21.76 19.69
C SER A 212 7.07 -20.93 18.41
N SER A 213 6.26 -21.11 17.37
CA SER A 213 6.30 -20.25 16.18
C SER A 213 5.87 -18.82 16.50
N LEU A 214 6.51 -17.82 15.86
CA LEU A 214 6.26 -16.40 16.08
C LEU A 214 5.49 -15.82 14.91
N PHE A 215 4.43 -15.07 15.22
CA PHE A 215 3.59 -14.40 14.21
C PHE A 215 3.54 -12.91 14.49
N ALA A 216 3.64 -12.09 13.43
CA ALA A 216 3.65 -10.65 13.56
C ALA A 216 2.36 -10.01 13.00
N ASP A 217 1.81 -9.06 13.74
CA ASP A 217 0.75 -8.16 13.29
C ASP A 217 1.35 -6.89 12.67
N LEU A 218 1.83 -7.00 11.43
CA LEU A 218 2.44 -5.89 10.70
C LEU A 218 1.43 -4.77 10.41
N LYS A 219 0.16 -5.13 10.20
CA LYS A 219 -0.96 -4.21 10.03
C LYS A 219 -1.17 -3.37 11.29
N GLY A 220 -1.25 -4.04 12.45
CA GLY A 220 -1.37 -3.40 13.74
C GLY A 220 -0.16 -2.52 14.11
N MET A 221 1.07 -2.93 13.75
CA MET A 221 2.26 -2.09 13.92
C MET A 221 2.14 -0.76 13.18
N ASN A 222 1.73 -0.80 11.89
CA ASN A 222 1.54 0.41 11.08
C ASN A 222 0.40 1.29 11.62
N HIS A 223 -0.69 0.68 12.09
CA HIS A 223 -1.76 1.39 12.78
C HIS A 223 -1.25 2.09 14.06
N GLY A 224 -0.45 1.37 14.86
CA GLY A 224 0.18 1.93 16.06
C GLY A 224 1.10 3.12 15.76
N ILE A 225 1.91 3.04 14.70
CA ILE A 225 2.79 4.13 14.26
C ILE A 225 1.98 5.39 13.87
N LEU A 226 0.84 5.23 13.17
CA LEU A 226 -0.03 6.37 12.83
C LEU A 226 -0.62 7.03 14.08
N LEU A 227 -1.07 6.24 15.05
CA LEU A 227 -1.61 6.76 16.32
C LEU A 227 -0.54 7.47 17.15
N GLU A 228 0.66 6.89 17.27
CA GLU A 228 1.79 7.50 17.98
C GLU A 228 2.27 8.79 17.33
N ALA A 229 2.14 8.89 16.01
CA ALA A 229 2.42 10.12 15.27
C ALA A 229 1.38 11.22 15.50
N GLY A 230 0.24 10.91 16.16
CA GLY A 230 -0.80 11.87 16.50
C GLY A 230 -2.00 11.90 15.55
N ILE A 231 -2.11 10.97 14.61
CA ILE A 231 -3.32 10.87 13.77
C ILE A 231 -4.46 10.30 14.61
N SER A 232 -5.63 10.96 14.55
CA SER A 232 -6.83 10.51 15.27
C SER A 232 -7.26 9.11 14.82
N GLN A 233 -7.66 8.25 15.77
CA GLN A 233 -8.25 6.94 15.50
C GLN A 233 -9.42 7.01 14.51
N ASN A 234 -10.24 8.08 14.58
CA ASN A 234 -11.38 8.28 13.70
C ASN A 234 -10.98 8.62 12.25
N ASN A 235 -9.74 9.02 12.03
CA ASN A 235 -9.18 9.32 10.72
C ASN A 235 -8.44 8.14 10.10
N ILE A 236 -8.42 6.97 10.79
CA ILE A 236 -7.73 5.78 10.31
C ILE A 236 -8.75 4.68 10.03
N ASP A 237 -8.74 4.15 8.82
CA ASP A 237 -9.49 2.96 8.44
C ASP A 237 -8.55 1.79 8.17
N VAL A 238 -8.88 0.61 8.69
CA VAL A 238 -8.04 -0.58 8.60
C VAL A 238 -8.80 -1.71 7.92
N CYS A 239 -8.28 -2.19 6.81
CA CYS A 239 -8.85 -3.32 6.08
C CYS A 239 -8.69 -4.62 6.89
N LYS A 240 -9.79 -5.39 6.98
CA LYS A 240 -9.80 -6.66 7.71
C LYS A 240 -9.26 -7.85 6.89
N GLU A 241 -9.04 -7.66 5.58
CA GLU A 241 -8.61 -8.74 4.71
C GLU A 241 -7.16 -9.17 4.97
N CYS A 242 -6.96 -10.48 5.00
CA CYS A 242 -5.65 -11.11 4.93
C CYS A 242 -5.40 -11.60 3.50
N THR A 243 -4.37 -11.09 2.83
CA THR A 243 -4.03 -11.48 1.45
C THR A 243 -3.64 -12.95 1.34
N CYS A 244 -3.06 -13.53 2.38
CA CYS A 244 -2.68 -14.94 2.41
C CYS A 244 -3.90 -15.87 2.58
N CYS A 245 -4.89 -15.51 3.40
CA CYS A 245 -6.11 -16.31 3.61
C CYS A 245 -7.07 -16.22 2.43
N ASN A 246 -7.26 -15.03 1.87
CA ASN A 246 -8.24 -14.77 0.82
C ASN A 246 -7.61 -14.90 -0.59
N GLU A 247 -7.36 -16.14 -1.01
CA GLU A 247 -6.78 -16.44 -2.32
C GLU A 247 -7.66 -16.07 -3.51
N LYS A 248 -8.97 -16.00 -3.30
CA LYS A 248 -9.92 -15.62 -4.37
C LYS A 248 -9.74 -14.17 -4.78
N LEU A 249 -9.40 -13.30 -3.83
CA LEU A 249 -9.27 -11.86 -4.08
C LEU A 249 -7.82 -11.39 -4.21
N PHE A 250 -6.84 -12.10 -3.60
CA PHE A 250 -5.50 -11.55 -3.49
C PHE A 250 -4.39 -12.51 -3.90
N TYR A 251 -3.35 -11.95 -4.53
CA TYR A 251 -2.04 -12.58 -4.59
C TYR A 251 -1.38 -12.52 -3.22
N SER A 252 -0.58 -13.53 -2.90
CA SER A 252 0.19 -13.56 -1.65
C SER A 252 1.58 -14.11 -1.89
N HIS A 253 2.59 -13.36 -1.53
CA HIS A 253 3.99 -13.78 -1.59
C HIS A 253 4.22 -15.00 -0.70
N ARG A 254 3.64 -15.02 0.50
CA ARG A 254 3.75 -16.10 1.47
C ARG A 254 3.10 -17.38 0.94
N ARG A 255 1.84 -17.32 0.55
CA ARG A 255 1.09 -18.48 0.04
C ARG A 255 1.70 -19.06 -1.23
N GLN A 256 2.10 -18.20 -2.17
CA GLN A 256 2.62 -18.56 -3.48
C GLN A 256 4.15 -18.69 -3.51
N LYS A 257 4.83 -18.68 -2.35
CA LYS A 257 6.29 -18.87 -2.22
C LYS A 257 7.11 -17.98 -3.16
N GLY A 258 6.67 -16.72 -3.33
CA GLY A 258 7.37 -15.73 -4.16
C GLY A 258 6.95 -15.66 -5.62
N ILE A 259 6.36 -16.74 -6.18
CA ILE A 259 5.93 -16.81 -7.60
C ILE A 259 4.47 -16.37 -7.70
N ARG A 260 4.24 -15.07 -7.95
CA ARG A 260 2.90 -14.47 -7.85
C ARG A 260 2.79 -13.16 -8.63
N GLY A 261 1.56 -12.74 -8.93
CA GLY A 261 1.25 -11.39 -9.37
C GLY A 261 1.42 -10.34 -8.28
N ALA A 262 1.07 -9.11 -8.56
CA ALA A 262 1.05 -8.02 -7.58
C ALA A 262 -0.16 -7.12 -7.77
N HIS A 263 -0.63 -6.58 -6.65
CA HIS A 263 -1.65 -5.56 -6.56
C HIS A 263 -1.06 -4.17 -6.75
N LEU A 264 -1.89 -3.21 -7.14
CA LEU A 264 -1.60 -1.78 -7.14
C LEU A 264 -2.61 -1.10 -6.20
N SER A 265 -2.09 -0.39 -5.22
CA SER A 265 -2.87 0.54 -4.41
C SER A 265 -2.57 1.94 -4.88
N ILE A 266 -3.61 2.72 -5.26
CA ILE A 266 -3.48 4.00 -5.94
C ILE A 266 -4.31 5.08 -5.27
N ILE A 267 -3.81 6.31 -5.30
CA ILE A 267 -4.52 7.50 -4.84
C ILE A 267 -4.24 8.68 -5.78
N ILE A 268 -5.27 9.49 -6.00
CA ILE A 268 -5.27 10.66 -6.88
C ILE A 268 -5.91 11.83 -6.13
N LYS A 269 -5.23 12.95 -6.10
CA LYS A 269 -5.78 14.19 -5.56
C LYS A 269 -6.78 14.84 -6.50
#